data_eb571bae96e6f2dddfe6ce04bb7b9d23
#
_entry.id   eb571bae96e6f2dddfe6ce04bb7b9d23
#
_cell.length_a   1.000
_cell.length_b   1.000
_cell.length_c   1.000
_cell.angle_alpha   90.00
_cell.angle_beta   90.00
_cell.angle_gamma   90.00
#
_symmetry.space_group_name_H-M   'P 1'
#
loop_
_entity.id
_entity.type
_entity.pdbx_description
1 polymer ?
#
loop_
_entity_poly.entity_id
_entity_poly.type
_entity_poly.pdbx_seq_one_letter_code
_entity_poly.pdbx_strand_id
1 'polypeptide(L)'
;LGGKGANLAEMTGLGMPIPQGFTVTTEACTEYYRHGKQITDEIQAQIFEAIGWLEEYNGKKFGDTQDPLLVSVRSGARASMPGMMDTILNLGLNDVAVEGFAVKTGNPRFAYDSYRRFIQMFSDVVMEVPKSYFEKIIDEVKADKGVVYDTELTADDLKELIVRFKAVYKEAMKGEEFPQAVSYTHLTLPTKLEV
;
A
#
# COMPACT_ATOMS: atom_id res chain seq x y z
N LEU A 1 10.93 -7.04 -17.42
CA LEU A 1 10.73 -5.90 -16.53
C LEU A 1 9.85 -4.88 -17.27
N GLY A 2 8.80 -4.38 -16.67
CA GLY A 2 8.07 -3.24 -17.22
C GLY A 2 8.96 -1.98 -17.26
N GLY A 3 8.56 -0.92 -17.99
CA GLY A 3 9.39 0.28 -18.17
C GLY A 3 9.90 0.90 -16.87
N LYS A 4 9.07 0.97 -15.81
CA LYS A 4 9.49 1.47 -14.49
C LYS A 4 10.54 0.56 -13.84
N GLY A 5 10.35 -0.75 -13.88
CA GLY A 5 11.29 -1.71 -13.29
C GLY A 5 12.63 -1.70 -14.05
N ALA A 6 12.63 -1.58 -15.37
CA ALA A 6 13.83 -1.46 -16.17
C ALA A 6 14.62 -0.19 -15.84
N ASN A 7 13.94 0.97 -15.77
CA ASN A 7 14.58 2.24 -15.42
C ASN A 7 15.17 2.21 -14.00
N LEU A 8 14.47 1.64 -13.02
CA LEU A 8 15.00 1.50 -11.68
C LEU A 8 16.24 0.59 -11.63
N ALA A 9 16.22 -0.53 -12.35
CA ALA A 9 17.37 -1.42 -12.45
C ALA A 9 18.59 -0.73 -13.09
N GLU A 10 18.38 0.05 -14.15
CA GLU A 10 19.43 0.84 -14.78
C GLU A 10 19.99 1.90 -13.85
N MET A 11 19.14 2.65 -13.17
CA MET A 11 19.54 3.66 -12.18
C MET A 11 20.34 3.04 -11.02
N THR A 12 19.94 1.86 -10.56
CA THR A 12 20.69 1.10 -9.55
C THR A 12 22.08 0.72 -10.09
N GLY A 13 22.15 0.22 -11.33
CA GLY A 13 23.41 -0.15 -11.99
C GLY A 13 24.36 1.03 -12.17
N LEU A 14 23.84 2.24 -12.33
CA LEU A 14 24.60 3.48 -12.39
C LEU A 14 25.04 4.02 -11.03
N GLY A 15 24.70 3.33 -9.92
CA GLY A 15 25.04 3.75 -8.57
C GLY A 15 24.25 4.95 -8.06
N MET A 16 23.08 5.25 -8.65
CA MET A 16 22.22 6.32 -8.19
C MET A 16 21.61 5.99 -6.81
N PRO A 17 21.46 6.96 -5.90
CA PRO A 17 20.89 6.74 -4.57
C PRO A 17 19.37 6.60 -4.63
N ILE A 18 18.91 5.43 -5.09
CA ILE A 18 17.48 5.09 -5.12
C ILE A 18 17.13 4.10 -4.02
N PRO A 19 15.90 4.14 -3.49
CA PRO A 19 15.44 3.13 -2.53
C PRO A 19 15.53 1.73 -3.10
N GLN A 20 15.96 0.76 -2.30
CA GLN A 20 16.01 -0.64 -2.69
C GLN A 20 14.60 -1.22 -2.84
N GLY A 21 14.47 -2.18 -3.75
CA GLY A 21 13.20 -2.84 -4.04
C GLY A 21 13.39 -4.00 -5.00
N PHE A 22 12.31 -4.68 -5.32
CA PHE A 22 12.28 -5.74 -6.32
C PHE A 22 11.10 -5.56 -7.28
N THR A 23 11.13 -6.26 -8.38
CA THR A 23 10.08 -6.22 -9.40
C THR A 23 9.52 -7.63 -9.62
N VAL A 24 8.21 -7.79 -9.45
CA VAL A 24 7.48 -8.95 -9.97
C VAL A 24 7.40 -8.79 -11.49
N THR A 25 7.91 -9.77 -12.23
CA THR A 25 8.09 -9.62 -13.69
C THR A 25 6.79 -9.83 -14.47
N THR A 26 6.80 -9.42 -15.73
CA THR A 26 5.66 -9.67 -16.64
C THR A 26 5.48 -11.16 -16.95
N GLU A 27 6.51 -11.97 -16.81
CA GLU A 27 6.44 -13.43 -16.90
C GLU A 27 5.59 -14.00 -15.77
N ALA A 28 5.81 -13.55 -14.53
CA ALA A 28 4.98 -13.95 -13.38
C ALA A 28 3.51 -13.56 -13.57
N CYS A 29 3.25 -12.40 -14.17
CA CYS A 29 1.89 -11.99 -14.54
C CYS A 29 1.29 -12.95 -15.58
N THR A 30 2.04 -13.34 -16.60
CA THR A 30 1.59 -14.32 -17.61
C THR A 30 1.25 -15.68 -16.97
N GLU A 31 2.10 -16.15 -16.05
CA GLU A 31 1.86 -17.41 -15.33
C GLU A 31 0.62 -17.31 -14.43
N TYR A 32 0.39 -16.19 -13.76
CA TYR A 32 -0.82 -15.93 -13.00
C TYR A 32 -2.10 -16.14 -13.82
N TYR A 33 -2.16 -15.57 -15.04
CA TYR A 33 -3.30 -15.77 -15.94
C TYR A 33 -3.42 -17.21 -16.47
N ARG A 34 -2.29 -17.88 -16.76
CA ARG A 34 -2.27 -19.28 -17.20
C ARG A 34 -2.81 -20.23 -16.13
N HIS A 35 -2.60 -19.90 -14.85
CA HIS A 35 -3.06 -20.69 -13.70
C HIS A 35 -4.42 -20.23 -13.16
N GLY A 36 -5.27 -19.67 -14.01
CA GLY A 36 -6.63 -19.31 -13.64
C GLY A 36 -6.73 -18.17 -12.63
N LYS A 37 -5.85 -17.18 -12.74
CA LYS A 37 -5.72 -16.04 -11.83
C LYS A 37 -5.33 -16.44 -10.41
N GLN A 38 -4.39 -17.36 -10.31
CA GLN A 38 -3.79 -17.79 -9.04
C GLN A 38 -2.28 -17.62 -9.08
N ILE A 39 -1.71 -17.14 -7.98
CA ILE A 39 -0.26 -17.10 -7.79
C ILE A 39 0.20 -18.52 -7.51
N THR A 40 1.19 -19.00 -8.26
CA THR A 40 1.81 -20.31 -8.01
C THR A 40 2.66 -20.27 -6.74
N ASP A 41 2.83 -21.43 -6.09
CA ASP A 41 3.68 -21.55 -4.89
C ASP A 41 5.12 -21.08 -5.15
N GLU A 42 5.63 -21.30 -6.38
CA GLU A 42 6.95 -20.85 -6.78
C GLU A 42 7.05 -19.31 -6.82
N ILE A 43 6.09 -18.63 -7.45
CA ILE A 43 6.06 -17.16 -7.49
C ILE A 43 5.90 -16.60 -6.10
N GLN A 44 5.04 -17.20 -5.29
CA GLN A 44 4.84 -16.81 -3.90
C GLN A 44 6.13 -16.93 -3.08
N ALA A 45 6.84 -18.05 -3.21
CA ALA A 45 8.11 -18.27 -2.52
C ALA A 45 9.15 -17.20 -2.90
N GLN A 46 9.28 -16.88 -4.20
CA GLN A 46 10.20 -15.85 -4.68
C GLN A 46 9.84 -14.46 -4.15
N ILE A 47 8.55 -14.12 -4.04
CA ILE A 47 8.09 -12.86 -3.44
C ILE A 47 8.51 -12.79 -1.98
N PHE A 48 8.28 -13.85 -1.20
CA PHE A 48 8.66 -13.86 0.22
C PHE A 48 10.17 -13.83 0.44
N GLU A 49 10.94 -14.49 -0.42
CA GLU A 49 12.40 -14.41 -0.40
C GLU A 49 12.88 -12.97 -0.66
N ALA A 50 12.32 -12.30 -1.66
CA ALA A 50 12.63 -10.92 -1.98
C ALA A 50 12.21 -9.94 -0.86
N ILE A 51 11.10 -10.20 -0.18
CA ILE A 51 10.67 -9.45 1.00
C ILE A 51 11.68 -9.65 2.14
N GLY A 52 12.09 -10.88 2.42
CA GLY A 52 13.09 -11.16 3.45
C GLY A 52 14.42 -10.45 3.20
N TRP A 53 14.88 -10.46 1.95
CA TRP A 53 16.06 -9.69 1.55
C TRP A 53 15.87 -8.17 1.77
N LEU A 54 14.69 -7.64 1.44
CA LEU A 54 14.39 -6.22 1.60
C LEU A 54 14.35 -5.81 3.09
N GLU A 55 13.82 -6.68 3.96
CA GLU A 55 13.82 -6.50 5.40
C GLU A 55 15.26 -6.48 5.96
N GLU A 56 16.07 -7.44 5.56
CA GLU A 56 17.46 -7.54 5.99
C GLU A 56 18.27 -6.32 5.55
N TYR A 57 18.14 -5.92 4.29
CA TYR A 57 18.83 -4.75 3.75
C TYR A 57 18.51 -3.46 4.49
N ASN A 58 17.25 -3.26 4.87
CA ASN A 58 16.80 -2.05 5.57
C ASN A 58 16.96 -2.14 7.09
N GLY A 59 17.26 -3.32 7.66
CA GLY A 59 17.27 -3.55 9.10
C GLY A 59 15.89 -3.34 9.75
N LYS A 60 14.81 -3.55 9.03
CA LYS A 60 13.41 -3.34 9.45
C LYS A 60 12.56 -4.53 9.05
N LYS A 61 11.40 -4.68 9.69
CA LYS A 61 10.45 -5.74 9.34
C LYS A 61 9.08 -5.16 8.98
N PHE A 62 8.41 -5.85 8.07
CA PHE A 62 7.02 -5.54 7.79
C PHE A 62 6.14 -5.86 9.01
N GLY A 63 5.25 -4.92 9.36
CA GLY A 63 4.37 -5.07 10.51
C GLY A 63 5.07 -4.97 11.87
N ASP A 64 6.34 -4.55 11.92
CA ASP A 64 6.99 -4.25 13.17
C ASP A 64 6.22 -3.20 13.95
N THR A 65 6.11 -3.42 15.26
CA THR A 65 5.29 -2.57 16.14
C THR A 65 5.98 -1.29 16.57
N GLN A 66 7.26 -1.13 16.29
CA GLN A 66 8.05 0.04 16.69
C GLN A 66 8.63 0.80 15.51
N ASP A 67 9.22 0.10 14.53
CA ASP A 67 9.83 0.70 13.33
C ASP A 67 9.51 -0.12 12.08
N PRO A 68 8.24 -0.09 11.61
CA PRO A 68 7.79 -0.92 10.50
C PRO A 68 8.52 -0.57 9.19
N LEU A 69 8.84 -1.61 8.40
CA LEU A 69 9.24 -1.40 7.03
C LEU A 69 8.01 -0.97 6.21
N LEU A 70 8.10 0.18 5.59
CA LEU A 70 7.05 0.71 4.71
C LEU A 70 7.55 0.78 3.28
N VAL A 71 6.76 0.29 2.34
CA VAL A 71 7.10 0.32 0.92
C VAL A 71 6.01 0.95 0.08
N SER A 72 6.38 1.38 -1.13
CA SER A 72 5.44 1.75 -2.18
C SER A 72 5.38 0.65 -3.21
N VAL A 73 4.17 0.21 -3.54
CA VAL A 73 3.94 -0.73 -4.64
C VAL A 73 3.37 0.02 -5.84
N ARG A 74 3.93 -0.25 -7.00
CA ARG A 74 3.53 0.41 -8.24
C ARG A 74 3.27 -0.61 -9.32
N SER A 75 2.17 -0.48 -10.02
CA SER A 75 1.93 -1.26 -11.22
C SER A 75 2.92 -0.86 -12.33
N GLY A 76 3.33 -1.85 -13.13
CA GLY A 76 4.23 -1.64 -14.25
C GLY A 76 3.72 -2.36 -15.48
N ALA A 77 3.32 -1.63 -16.53
CA ALA A 77 2.99 -2.18 -17.84
C ALA A 77 4.19 -2.05 -18.80
N ARG A 78 4.19 -2.88 -19.87
CA ARG A 78 5.19 -2.77 -20.95
C ARG A 78 5.12 -1.43 -21.66
N ALA A 79 3.89 -0.91 -21.87
CA ALA A 79 3.64 0.42 -22.41
C ALA A 79 3.15 1.33 -21.28
N SER A 80 3.93 2.35 -20.96
CA SER A 80 3.55 3.33 -19.93
C SER A 80 2.71 4.43 -20.56
N MET A 81 1.43 4.54 -20.14
CA MET A 81 0.62 5.71 -20.42
C MET A 81 0.44 6.53 -19.14
N PRO A 82 0.56 7.88 -19.21
CA PRO A 82 0.28 8.73 -18.07
C PRO A 82 -1.14 8.50 -17.53
N GLY A 83 -1.27 8.32 -16.22
CA GLY A 83 -2.55 8.13 -15.55
C GLY A 83 -3.10 6.70 -15.49
N MET A 84 -2.45 5.71 -16.13
CA MET A 84 -2.90 4.30 -16.10
C MET A 84 -2.22 3.45 -15.02
N MET A 85 -1.43 4.06 -14.15
CA MET A 85 -0.61 3.29 -13.21
C MET A 85 -0.90 3.69 -11.78
N ASP A 86 -1.43 2.73 -11.06
CA ASP A 86 -1.73 2.89 -9.65
C ASP A 86 -0.49 2.76 -8.78
N THR A 87 -0.50 3.51 -7.70
CA THR A 87 0.53 3.44 -6.66
C THR A 87 -0.16 3.28 -5.32
N ILE A 88 0.32 2.31 -4.54
CA ILE A 88 -0.09 2.14 -3.16
C ILE A 88 1.09 2.51 -2.28
N LEU A 89 0.89 3.51 -1.43
CA LEU A 89 1.89 4.01 -0.51
C LEU A 89 1.70 3.40 0.87
N ASN A 90 2.80 3.34 1.64
CA ASN A 90 2.79 2.94 3.04
C ASN A 90 2.29 1.52 3.30
N LEU A 91 2.47 0.61 2.33
CA LEU A 91 2.25 -0.81 2.56
C LEU A 91 3.15 -1.28 3.69
N GLY A 92 2.58 -1.97 4.66
CA GLY A 92 3.22 -2.37 5.92
C GLY A 92 2.59 -1.73 7.15
N LEU A 93 1.75 -0.69 6.99
CA LEU A 93 0.96 -0.15 8.10
C LEU A 93 -0.27 -1.03 8.39
N ASN A 94 -0.54 -1.17 9.68
CA ASN A 94 -1.76 -1.74 10.24
C ASN A 94 -2.09 -1.01 11.55
N ASP A 95 -3.10 -1.45 12.29
CA ASP A 95 -3.54 -0.79 13.53
C ASP A 95 -2.46 -0.75 14.62
N VAL A 96 -1.59 -1.73 14.66
CA VAL A 96 -0.52 -1.82 15.66
C VAL A 96 0.73 -1.07 15.18
N ALA A 97 1.13 -1.28 13.93
CA ALA A 97 2.32 -0.67 13.36
C ALA A 97 2.22 0.87 13.28
N VAL A 98 1.02 1.43 13.08
CA VAL A 98 0.84 2.89 13.04
C VAL A 98 1.16 3.56 14.38
N GLU A 99 0.89 2.90 15.50
CA GLU A 99 1.21 3.43 16.84
C GLU A 99 2.74 3.57 17.02
N GLY A 100 3.48 2.51 16.70
CA GLY A 100 4.95 2.56 16.73
C GLY A 100 5.51 3.58 15.77
N PHE A 101 4.96 3.65 14.56
CA PHE A 101 5.36 4.65 13.58
C PHE A 101 5.11 6.09 14.04
N ALA A 102 4.00 6.34 14.76
CA ALA A 102 3.71 7.64 15.37
C ALA A 102 4.75 8.03 16.42
N VAL A 103 5.12 7.08 17.29
CA VAL A 103 6.19 7.29 18.30
C VAL A 103 7.54 7.52 17.63
N LYS A 104 7.91 6.68 16.66
CA LYS A 104 9.19 6.74 15.95
C LYS A 104 9.40 8.06 15.23
N THR A 105 8.35 8.57 14.57
CA THR A 105 8.43 9.83 13.83
C THR A 105 8.30 11.06 14.72
N GLY A 106 7.82 10.92 15.95
CA GLY A 106 7.44 12.04 16.81
C GLY A 106 6.30 12.88 16.22
N ASN A 107 5.59 12.37 15.22
CA ASN A 107 4.53 13.08 14.52
C ASN A 107 3.31 12.16 14.31
N PRO A 108 2.44 12.03 15.32
CA PRO A 108 1.26 11.19 15.24
C PRO A 108 0.34 11.56 14.06
N ARG A 109 0.17 12.87 13.78
CA ARG A 109 -0.63 13.31 12.67
C ARG A 109 -0.13 12.74 11.34
N PHE A 110 1.17 12.78 11.08
CA PHE A 110 1.78 12.21 9.88
C PHE A 110 1.58 10.70 9.80
N ALA A 111 1.73 9.99 10.90
CA ALA A 111 1.57 8.55 10.95
C ALA A 111 0.13 8.12 10.61
N TYR A 112 -0.88 8.76 11.23
CA TYR A 112 -2.27 8.44 10.98
C TYR A 112 -2.74 8.89 9.60
N ASP A 113 -2.24 10.02 9.06
CA ASP A 113 -2.54 10.42 7.68
C ASP A 113 -1.94 9.42 6.67
N SER A 114 -0.74 8.92 6.95
CA SER A 114 -0.12 7.86 6.13
C SER A 114 -0.96 6.58 6.13
N TYR A 115 -1.47 6.17 7.29
CA TYR A 115 -2.32 4.99 7.41
C TYR A 115 -3.69 5.19 6.76
N ARG A 116 -4.35 6.32 6.97
CA ARG A 116 -5.59 6.68 6.29
C ARG A 116 -5.45 6.59 4.77
N ARG A 117 -4.36 7.17 4.21
CA ARG A 117 -4.07 7.12 2.78
C ARG A 117 -3.82 5.70 2.28
N PHE A 118 -3.13 4.88 3.07
CA PHE A 118 -2.93 3.47 2.74
C PHE A 118 -4.27 2.74 2.64
N ILE A 119 -5.16 2.89 3.64
CA ILE A 119 -6.49 2.26 3.62
C ILE A 119 -7.27 2.70 2.36
N GLN A 120 -7.30 3.99 2.06
CA GLN A 120 -8.00 4.51 0.89
C GLN A 120 -7.45 3.95 -0.42
N MET A 121 -6.13 3.99 -0.62
CA MET A 121 -5.50 3.51 -1.84
C MET A 121 -5.63 2.00 -2.01
N PHE A 122 -5.45 1.24 -0.93
CA PHE A 122 -5.62 -0.21 -0.97
C PHE A 122 -7.07 -0.60 -1.29
N SER A 123 -8.03 0.07 -0.66
CA SER A 123 -9.45 -0.18 -0.89
C SER A 123 -9.86 0.14 -2.33
N ASP A 124 -9.42 1.28 -2.87
CA ASP A 124 -9.77 1.73 -4.21
C ASP A 124 -9.07 0.88 -5.28
N VAL A 125 -7.75 0.76 -5.20
CA VAL A 125 -6.93 0.13 -6.26
C VAL A 125 -7.02 -1.40 -6.21
N VAL A 126 -6.97 -2.01 -5.01
CA VAL A 126 -6.91 -3.47 -4.87
C VAL A 126 -8.28 -4.09 -4.73
N MET A 127 -9.15 -3.46 -3.94
CA MET A 127 -10.46 -4.02 -3.61
C MET A 127 -11.60 -3.41 -4.42
N GLU A 128 -11.28 -2.47 -5.33
CA GLU A 128 -12.25 -1.82 -6.24
C GLU A 128 -13.41 -1.12 -5.51
N VAL A 129 -13.14 -0.66 -4.28
CA VAL A 129 -14.10 0.17 -3.53
C VAL A 129 -13.98 1.62 -3.98
N PRO A 130 -15.03 2.23 -4.54
CA PRO A 130 -14.92 3.56 -5.14
C PRO A 130 -14.34 4.62 -4.20
N LYS A 131 -13.31 5.32 -4.65
CA LYS A 131 -12.62 6.39 -3.93
C LYS A 131 -13.58 7.46 -3.40
N SER A 132 -14.65 7.74 -4.15
CA SER A 132 -15.68 8.73 -3.78
C SER A 132 -16.34 8.48 -2.42
N TYR A 133 -16.41 7.23 -1.99
CA TYR A 133 -16.97 6.90 -0.66
C TYR A 133 -16.06 7.45 0.47
N PHE A 134 -14.77 7.34 0.28
CA PHE A 134 -13.77 7.85 1.24
C PHE A 134 -13.68 9.37 1.21
N GLU A 135 -13.71 9.98 0.02
CA GLU A 135 -13.68 11.43 -0.16
C GLU A 135 -14.88 12.10 0.51
N LYS A 136 -16.07 11.51 0.38
CA LYS A 136 -17.27 12.00 1.06
C LYS A 136 -17.10 12.05 2.59
N ILE A 137 -16.52 11.01 3.19
CA ILE A 137 -16.27 10.96 4.63
C ILE A 137 -15.27 12.04 5.05
N ILE A 138 -14.21 12.27 4.25
CA ILE A 138 -13.26 13.34 4.53
C ILE A 138 -13.96 14.69 4.54
N ASP A 139 -14.82 14.96 3.56
CA ASP A 139 -15.53 16.23 3.47
C ASP A 139 -16.53 16.41 4.62
N GLU A 140 -17.22 15.34 5.03
CA GLU A 140 -18.10 15.36 6.22
C GLU A 140 -17.29 15.72 7.49
N VAL A 141 -16.17 15.04 7.74
CA VAL A 141 -15.34 15.32 8.94
C VAL A 141 -14.77 16.73 8.89
N LYS A 142 -14.31 17.21 7.72
CA LYS A 142 -13.87 18.60 7.59
C LYS A 142 -14.97 19.60 7.91
N ALA A 143 -16.18 19.35 7.43
CA ALA A 143 -17.33 20.20 7.72
C ALA A 143 -17.69 20.22 9.22
N ASP A 144 -17.69 19.05 9.85
CA ASP A 144 -17.97 18.91 11.30
C ASP A 144 -16.92 19.63 12.17
N LYS A 145 -15.66 19.62 11.73
CA LYS A 145 -14.54 20.29 12.44
C LYS A 145 -14.36 21.75 12.03
N GLY A 146 -15.07 22.24 11.02
CA GLY A 146 -14.97 23.60 10.53
C GLY A 146 -13.64 23.94 9.86
N VAL A 147 -12.98 22.93 9.24
CA VAL A 147 -11.71 23.08 8.53
C VAL A 147 -11.89 22.93 7.02
N VAL A 148 -10.98 23.50 6.24
CA VAL A 148 -11.03 23.49 4.76
C VAL A 148 -10.07 22.47 4.17
N TYR A 149 -8.87 22.37 4.75
CA TYR A 149 -7.81 21.52 4.21
C TYR A 149 -7.59 20.28 5.07
N ASP A 150 -7.28 19.15 4.42
CA ASP A 150 -6.92 17.90 5.10
C ASP A 150 -5.73 18.08 6.07
N THR A 151 -4.85 19.05 5.78
CA THR A 151 -3.69 19.37 6.61
C THR A 151 -4.05 19.99 7.97
N GLU A 152 -5.25 20.48 8.13
CA GLU A 152 -5.76 21.08 9.36
C GLU A 152 -6.36 20.04 10.33
N LEU A 153 -6.64 18.83 9.82
CA LEU A 153 -7.12 17.71 10.65
C LEU A 153 -6.05 17.29 11.64
N THR A 154 -6.46 17.10 12.88
CA THR A 154 -5.58 16.63 13.96
C THR A 154 -5.34 15.12 13.87
N ALA A 155 -4.42 14.60 14.69
CA ALA A 155 -4.20 13.15 14.80
C ALA A 155 -5.46 12.40 15.24
N ASP A 156 -6.25 12.98 16.14
CA ASP A 156 -7.49 12.36 16.64
C ASP A 156 -8.59 12.37 15.58
N ASP A 157 -8.69 13.43 14.78
CA ASP A 157 -9.60 13.47 13.63
C ASP A 157 -9.23 12.42 12.58
N LEU A 158 -7.95 12.20 12.36
CA LEU A 158 -7.46 11.16 11.44
C LEU A 158 -7.72 9.74 11.97
N LYS A 159 -7.65 9.52 13.29
CA LYS A 159 -8.08 8.26 13.90
C LYS A 159 -9.58 8.02 13.68
N GLU A 160 -10.40 9.04 13.87
CA GLU A 160 -11.83 8.96 13.56
C GLU A 160 -12.07 8.61 12.09
N LEU A 161 -11.37 9.26 11.17
CA LEU A 161 -11.44 8.94 9.74
C LEU A 161 -11.08 7.48 9.44
N ILE A 162 -10.02 6.95 10.06
CA ILE A 162 -9.59 5.55 9.88
C ILE A 162 -10.71 4.59 10.30
N VAL A 163 -11.37 4.83 11.42
CA VAL A 163 -12.51 4.02 11.87
C VAL A 163 -13.65 4.07 10.86
N ARG A 164 -14.01 5.25 10.37
CA ARG A 164 -15.08 5.43 9.37
C ARG A 164 -14.71 4.79 8.03
N PHE A 165 -13.46 4.89 7.60
CA PHE A 165 -12.96 4.24 6.37
C PHE A 165 -13.07 2.72 6.44
N LYS A 166 -12.69 2.12 7.56
CA LYS A 166 -12.83 0.68 7.76
C LYS A 166 -14.28 0.23 7.79
N ALA A 167 -15.19 1.05 8.33
CA ALA A 167 -16.61 0.76 8.30
C ALA A 167 -17.15 0.73 6.87
N VAL A 168 -16.78 1.70 6.03
CA VAL A 168 -17.16 1.72 4.60
C VAL A 168 -16.53 0.55 3.84
N TYR A 169 -15.26 0.24 4.09
CA TYR A 169 -14.62 -0.94 3.52
C TYR A 169 -15.41 -2.21 3.87
N LYS A 170 -15.73 -2.41 5.15
CA LYS A 170 -16.49 -3.57 5.62
C LYS A 170 -17.88 -3.67 4.96
N GLU A 171 -18.58 -2.55 4.81
CA GLU A 171 -19.86 -2.52 4.11
C GLU A 171 -19.73 -2.91 2.65
N ALA A 172 -18.77 -2.31 1.93
CA ALA A 172 -18.49 -2.59 0.51
C ALA A 172 -18.05 -4.05 0.29
N MET A 173 -17.28 -4.61 1.22
CA MET A 173 -16.75 -5.97 1.19
C MET A 173 -17.69 -6.99 1.86
N LYS A 174 -18.98 -6.66 2.03
CA LYS A 174 -20.03 -7.57 2.55
C LYS A 174 -19.72 -8.17 3.92
N GLY A 175 -19.06 -7.41 4.77
CA GLY A 175 -18.75 -7.79 6.16
C GLY A 175 -17.30 -8.19 6.41
N GLU A 176 -16.45 -8.25 5.39
CA GLU A 176 -15.02 -8.51 5.58
C GLU A 176 -14.32 -7.30 6.21
N GLU A 177 -13.49 -7.57 7.22
CA GLU A 177 -12.70 -6.53 7.88
C GLU A 177 -11.52 -6.10 7.01
N PHE A 178 -11.10 -4.84 7.15
CA PHE A 178 -9.88 -4.37 6.48
C PHE A 178 -8.67 -5.19 6.95
N PRO A 179 -7.87 -5.75 6.01
CA PRO A 179 -6.82 -6.70 6.34
C PRO A 179 -5.74 -6.08 7.24
N GLN A 180 -5.43 -6.77 8.33
CA GLN A 180 -4.38 -6.38 9.28
C GLN A 180 -3.10 -7.20 9.12
N ALA A 181 -3.20 -8.38 8.50
CA ALA A 181 -2.04 -9.22 8.22
C ALA A 181 -1.25 -8.65 7.03
N VAL A 182 -0.01 -8.29 7.25
CA VAL A 182 0.87 -7.72 6.22
C VAL A 182 1.10 -8.71 5.08
N SER A 183 1.16 -10.02 5.38
CA SER A 183 1.25 -11.08 4.38
C SER A 183 0.08 -11.08 3.40
N TYR A 184 -1.13 -10.77 3.87
CA TYR A 184 -2.30 -10.68 3.00
C TYR A 184 -2.16 -9.51 2.02
N THR A 185 -1.76 -8.34 2.49
CA THR A 185 -1.61 -7.16 1.63
C THR A 185 -0.50 -7.32 0.58
N HIS A 186 0.55 -8.08 0.88
CA HIS A 186 1.61 -8.39 -0.09
C HIS A 186 1.16 -9.35 -1.20
N LEU A 187 0.30 -10.31 -0.88
CA LEU A 187 -0.16 -11.33 -1.85
C LEU A 187 -1.31 -10.85 -2.72
N THR A 188 -2.19 -9.99 -2.19
CA THR A 188 -3.33 -9.49 -2.97
C THR A 188 -2.94 -8.46 -4.02
N LEU A 189 -1.84 -7.73 -3.81
CA LEU A 189 -1.34 -6.73 -4.77
C LEU A 189 -0.97 -7.31 -6.14
N PRO A 190 -0.17 -8.41 -6.24
CA PRO A 190 0.15 -9.00 -7.54
C PRO A 190 -1.06 -9.61 -8.26
N THR A 191 -2.11 -9.99 -7.53
CA THR A 191 -3.28 -10.68 -8.10
C THR A 191 -4.30 -9.74 -8.71
N LYS A 192 -4.30 -8.46 -8.33
CA LYS A 192 -5.31 -7.48 -8.77
C LYS A 192 -4.79 -6.39 -9.68
N LEU A 193 -3.48 -6.26 -9.84
CA LEU A 193 -2.89 -5.33 -10.78
C LEU A 193 -2.99 -5.92 -12.20
N GLU A 194 -4.13 -5.71 -12.83
CA GLU A 194 -4.30 -6.02 -14.25
C GLU A 194 -3.35 -5.16 -15.09
N VAL A 195 -2.66 -5.82 -16.02
CA VAL A 195 -1.72 -5.21 -16.99
C VAL A 195 -2.48 -4.83 -18.25
#